data_9d6117c8bb4e747317fcf1a493ae61a7
#
_entry.id   9d6117c8bb4e747317fcf1a493ae61a7
#
_cell.length_a   1.000
_cell.length_b   1.000
_cell.length_c   1.000
_cell.angle_alpha   90.00
_cell.angle_beta   90.00
_cell.angle_gamma   90.00
#
_symmetry.space_group_name_H-M   'P 1'
#
loop_
_entity.id
_entity.type
_entity.pdbx_description
1 polymer ?
#
loop_
_entity_poly.entity_id
_entity_poly.type
_entity_poly.pdbx_seq_one_letter_code
_entity_poly.pdbx_strand_id
1 'polypeptide(L)'
;MRSSFLAFLLRKKPAPAGNVADNTRVRTKPTSVVIRQFWLLTFSIFLSTVWLLPNHYLPWSTFHMDAWAALLLCGMSLAVILRSPSVASWNSMTLMALTLACLPATQFVSGSITFAGIAWINSSYLLGFLLALHIGNRWESATPRQLADALFLAIGIASIASVGLQLYQWFRLDGIDIWSMGQGQGRPYANFGQPNQLATFLLWGLVATCWAAKRAYIGPGTAIFVAAYLLLGLAMSASRTAWLALGFFTVMSWVWRRHCSAKYMPWLVMGLGIYFVACTALLGELGELVKLPAVDPFDPSRMVAGARAQIWSMLLEAALERPFWGYGWGQVVEAQLLNGLNYPSLYSVYAQSHNLFLDLALWNGIPVALGIFIIVAHWLYKKVSAINSAESVLLLLFVLVPLNHAMLELPLHHAYVLLPVGLVMGAMDSAENNQSIFKARRGILLAILLLAFVMLVTIIRDYSRIERSYLQLRFNQVNPAAFAPPDVPDVVMLSQWREFMRLINFEPQPNISDQQIEWMRRLTLLYPSAGFSQKLATGLAFQGKKSEAQVWLKRACNVNTASQCEALQNAWSRQSKQNQWVAQVPWPE
;
A
#
# COMPACT_ATOMS: atom_id res chain seq x y z
N MET A 1 -40.37 -21.22 19.85
CA MET A 1 -39.61 -21.14 18.59
C MET A 1 -38.18 -20.57 18.71
N ARG A 2 -37.72 -20.10 19.88
CA ARG A 2 -36.37 -19.48 20.05
C ARG A 2 -35.23 -20.49 20.37
N SER A 3 -35.49 -21.70 20.77
CA SER A 3 -34.43 -22.68 21.14
C SER A 3 -33.98 -23.61 19.99
N SER A 4 -34.71 -23.68 18.90
CA SER A 4 -34.41 -24.62 17.79
C SER A 4 -33.34 -24.08 16.82
N PHE A 5 -33.17 -22.76 16.73
CA PHE A 5 -32.23 -22.16 15.77
C PHE A 5 -30.76 -22.26 16.24
N LEU A 6 -30.52 -22.08 17.55
CA LEU A 6 -29.17 -22.25 18.13
C LEU A 6 -28.73 -23.72 18.18
N ALA A 7 -29.66 -24.63 18.43
CA ALA A 7 -29.37 -26.05 18.48
C ALA A 7 -28.99 -26.65 17.10
N PHE A 8 -29.47 -26.03 16.01
CA PHE A 8 -29.15 -26.45 14.64
C PHE A 8 -27.72 -26.07 14.23
N LEU A 9 -27.20 -24.93 14.68
CA LEU A 9 -25.82 -24.51 14.41
C LEU A 9 -24.76 -25.32 15.16
N LEU A 10 -25.16 -26.04 16.22
CA LEU A 10 -24.27 -26.80 17.10
C LEU A 10 -24.30 -28.32 16.86
N ARG A 11 -25.14 -28.86 15.92
CA ARG A 11 -25.20 -30.30 15.65
C ARG A 11 -23.96 -30.78 14.89
N LYS A 12 -23.03 -31.40 15.62
CA LYS A 12 -22.06 -32.37 15.07
C LYS A 12 -22.83 -33.56 14.50
N LYS A 13 -22.67 -33.90 13.22
CA LYS A 13 -23.13 -35.15 12.66
C LYS A 13 -22.50 -36.32 13.42
N PRO A 14 -23.25 -37.38 13.82
CA PRO A 14 -22.66 -38.60 14.33
C PRO A 14 -21.89 -39.30 13.20
N ALA A 15 -20.68 -39.73 13.49
CA ALA A 15 -19.88 -40.57 12.61
C ALA A 15 -20.51 -41.98 12.50
N PRO A 16 -20.44 -42.66 11.34
CA PRO A 16 -20.86 -44.03 11.22
C PRO A 16 -19.96 -44.94 12.06
N ALA A 17 -20.59 -45.84 12.78
CA ALA A 17 -19.92 -46.88 13.57
C ALA A 17 -19.21 -47.87 12.63
N GLY A 18 -17.91 -47.98 12.74
CA GLY A 18 -17.08 -48.99 12.09
C GLY A 18 -15.88 -49.28 12.98
N ASN A 19 -15.85 -50.45 13.57
CA ASN A 19 -14.80 -50.99 14.41
C ASN A 19 -13.44 -50.97 13.72
N VAL A 20 -12.41 -50.47 14.40
CA VAL A 20 -11.16 -51.19 14.69
C VAL A 20 -10.37 -50.29 15.68
N ALA A 21 -9.94 -50.90 16.78
CA ALA A 21 -9.11 -50.27 17.80
C ALA A 21 -7.73 -49.93 17.22
N ASP A 22 -7.38 -48.63 17.25
CA ASP A 22 -5.99 -48.23 17.28
C ASP A 22 -5.81 -47.15 18.37
N ASN A 23 -5.23 -47.63 19.47
CA ASN A 23 -5.02 -46.91 20.73
C ASN A 23 -3.71 -46.12 20.68
N THR A 24 -3.61 -45.06 19.85
CA THR A 24 -2.53 -44.07 19.96
C THR A 24 -3.05 -42.64 19.80
N ARG A 25 -4.10 -42.28 20.53
CA ARG A 25 -4.37 -40.89 20.83
C ARG A 25 -3.33 -40.41 21.83
N VAL A 26 -2.25 -39.80 21.37
CA VAL A 26 -1.39 -38.96 22.19
C VAL A 26 -2.28 -37.92 22.85
N ARG A 27 -2.65 -38.11 24.10
CA ARG A 27 -3.29 -37.11 24.97
C ARG A 27 -2.29 -35.99 25.15
N THR A 28 -2.33 -34.97 24.29
CA THR A 28 -1.61 -33.70 24.54
C THR A 28 -2.08 -33.17 25.89
N LYS A 29 -1.14 -32.99 26.84
CA LYS A 29 -1.44 -32.47 28.18
C LYS A 29 -2.19 -31.14 28.02
N PRO A 30 -3.31 -30.89 28.75
CA PRO A 30 -4.09 -29.64 28.61
C PRO A 30 -3.24 -28.37 28.81
N THR A 31 -2.18 -28.41 29.59
CA THR A 31 -1.19 -27.34 29.78
C THR A 31 -0.47 -26.95 28.49
N SER A 32 -0.20 -27.89 27.57
CA SER A 32 0.49 -27.58 26.31
C SER A 32 -0.42 -26.84 25.30
N VAL A 33 -1.71 -27.06 25.35
CA VAL A 33 -2.70 -26.35 24.50
C VAL A 33 -2.86 -24.91 24.94
N VAL A 34 -3.00 -24.68 26.25
CA VAL A 34 -3.12 -23.32 26.84
C VAL A 34 -1.88 -22.49 26.55
N ILE A 35 -0.69 -23.06 26.76
CA ILE A 35 0.58 -22.37 26.45
C ILE A 35 0.67 -22.02 24.97
N ARG A 36 0.27 -22.93 24.07
CA ARG A 36 0.30 -22.66 22.63
C ARG A 36 -0.68 -21.54 22.24
N GLN A 37 -1.87 -21.51 22.79
CA GLN A 37 -2.87 -20.45 22.56
C GLN A 37 -2.39 -19.12 23.12
N PHE A 38 -1.76 -19.10 24.29
CA PHE A 38 -1.16 -17.89 24.87
C PHE A 38 -0.09 -17.29 23.94
N TRP A 39 0.86 -18.10 23.45
CA TRP A 39 1.89 -17.62 22.54
C TRP A 39 1.32 -17.17 21.19
N LEU A 40 0.30 -17.83 20.68
CA LEU A 40 -0.38 -17.41 19.46
C LEU A 40 -1.00 -16.02 19.64
N LEU A 41 -1.74 -15.81 20.74
CA LEU A 41 -2.37 -14.52 21.03
C LEU A 41 -1.34 -13.41 21.25
N THR A 42 -0.29 -13.67 22.05
CA THR A 42 0.78 -12.71 22.32
C THR A 42 1.47 -12.29 21.02
N PHE A 43 1.80 -13.25 20.15
CA PHE A 43 2.40 -12.96 18.86
C PHE A 43 1.45 -12.18 17.94
N SER A 44 0.16 -12.51 17.96
CA SER A 44 -0.85 -11.79 17.16
C SER A 44 -1.04 -10.36 17.64
N ILE A 45 -1.04 -10.11 18.95
CA ILE A 45 -1.08 -8.75 19.52
C ILE A 45 0.17 -7.98 19.10
N PHE A 46 1.35 -8.58 19.18
CA PHE A 46 2.58 -7.93 18.73
C PHE A 46 2.56 -7.61 17.23
N LEU A 47 2.09 -8.54 16.42
CA LEU A 47 1.95 -8.33 14.97
C LEU A 47 0.91 -7.25 14.63
N SER A 48 -0.16 -7.11 15.44
CA SER A 48 -1.21 -6.11 15.22
C SER A 48 -0.70 -4.68 15.30
N THR A 49 0.40 -4.43 16.03
CA THR A 49 1.01 -3.09 16.16
C THR A 49 1.46 -2.51 14.82
N VAL A 50 1.69 -3.33 13.79
CA VAL A 50 2.03 -2.87 12.43
C VAL A 50 1.00 -1.85 11.92
N TRP A 51 -0.29 -2.13 12.11
CA TRP A 51 -1.39 -1.32 11.58
C TRP A 51 -1.92 -0.27 12.56
N LEU A 52 -1.31 -0.15 13.73
CA LEU A 52 -1.76 0.78 14.78
C LEU A 52 -0.77 1.93 15.04
N LEU A 53 0.37 1.98 14.33
CA LEU A 53 1.35 3.04 14.49
C LEU A 53 0.76 4.39 14.04
N PRO A 54 0.82 5.44 14.87
CA PRO A 54 0.29 6.77 14.55
C PRO A 54 1.28 7.63 13.74
N ASN A 55 2.50 7.14 13.50
CA ASN A 55 3.62 7.89 12.94
C ASN A 55 3.49 8.04 11.42
N HIS A 56 2.84 9.11 10.95
CA HIS A 56 2.69 9.44 9.54
C HIS A 56 3.28 10.81 9.24
N TYR A 57 4.60 10.86 9.11
CA TYR A 57 5.32 12.11 8.86
C TYR A 57 5.78 12.19 7.41
N LEU A 58 5.76 13.40 6.86
CA LEU A 58 6.34 13.66 5.54
C LEU A 58 7.88 13.61 5.63
N PRO A 59 8.56 13.25 4.54
CA PRO A 59 8.06 13.10 3.17
C PRO A 59 7.50 11.71 2.81
N TRP A 60 7.67 10.71 3.65
CA TRP A 60 7.18 9.33 3.42
C TRP A 60 6.24 8.90 4.55
N SER A 61 4.96 9.24 4.39
CA SER A 61 3.97 9.14 5.46
C SER A 61 3.76 7.73 6.03
N THR A 62 3.97 6.67 5.25
CA THR A 62 3.77 5.28 5.69
C THR A 62 5.04 4.60 6.17
N PHE A 63 6.17 5.32 6.17
CA PHE A 63 7.49 4.75 6.44
C PHE A 63 7.55 3.88 7.70
N HIS A 64 7.05 4.38 8.82
CA HIS A 64 7.14 3.68 10.11
C HIS A 64 6.37 2.36 10.12
N MET A 65 5.18 2.32 9.49
CA MET A 65 4.39 1.09 9.32
C MET A 65 5.12 0.09 8.40
N ASP A 66 5.63 0.58 7.27
CA ASP A 66 6.35 -0.23 6.29
C ASP A 66 7.64 -0.82 6.87
N ALA A 67 8.42 0.00 7.56
CA ALA A 67 9.67 -0.42 8.21
C ALA A 67 9.41 -1.46 9.31
N TRP A 68 8.36 -1.25 10.14
CA TRP A 68 7.99 -2.18 11.18
C TRP A 68 7.52 -3.52 10.64
N ALA A 69 6.67 -3.52 9.60
CA ALA A 69 6.24 -4.72 8.90
C ALA A 69 7.44 -5.50 8.33
N ALA A 70 8.40 -4.80 7.71
CA ALA A 70 9.60 -5.39 7.15
C ALA A 70 10.54 -5.97 8.23
N LEU A 71 10.72 -5.28 9.37
CA LEU A 71 11.50 -5.79 10.51
C LEU A 71 10.91 -7.09 11.07
N LEU A 72 9.57 -7.13 11.26
CA LEU A 72 8.89 -8.35 11.72
C LEU A 72 9.04 -9.49 10.71
N LEU A 73 8.92 -9.20 9.41
CA LEU A 73 9.16 -10.20 8.37
C LEU A 73 10.60 -10.73 8.42
N CYS A 74 11.60 -9.87 8.61
CA CYS A 74 13.01 -10.31 8.75
C CYS A 74 13.19 -11.25 9.93
N GLY A 75 12.61 -10.93 11.09
CA GLY A 75 12.64 -11.80 12.28
C GLY A 75 11.96 -13.16 12.03
N MET A 76 10.76 -13.15 11.44
CA MET A 76 10.05 -14.37 11.04
C MET A 76 10.85 -15.18 10.02
N SER A 77 11.45 -14.51 9.02
CA SER A 77 12.26 -15.14 7.99
C SER A 77 13.45 -15.87 8.58
N LEU A 78 14.19 -15.24 9.50
CA LEU A 78 15.32 -15.87 10.17
C LEU A 78 14.88 -17.13 10.93
N ALA A 79 13.81 -17.03 11.72
CA ALA A 79 13.30 -18.15 12.51
C ALA A 79 12.86 -19.33 11.63
N VAL A 80 12.19 -19.07 10.51
CA VAL A 80 11.72 -20.12 9.58
C VAL A 80 12.86 -20.70 8.77
N ILE A 81 13.77 -19.91 8.21
CA ILE A 81 14.90 -20.38 7.41
C ILE A 81 15.82 -21.29 8.23
N LEU A 82 16.11 -20.94 9.49
CA LEU A 82 16.96 -21.75 10.36
C LEU A 82 16.35 -23.11 10.70
N ARG A 83 15.02 -23.21 10.76
CA ARG A 83 14.28 -24.46 11.06
C ARG A 83 13.91 -25.27 9.81
N SER A 84 14.00 -24.67 8.63
CA SER A 84 13.61 -25.30 7.36
C SER A 84 14.69 -26.27 6.84
N PRO A 85 14.34 -27.20 5.93
CA PRO A 85 15.31 -28.03 5.22
C PRO A 85 16.39 -27.19 4.52
N SER A 86 17.55 -27.80 4.27
CA SER A 86 18.70 -27.13 3.64
C SER A 86 18.44 -26.65 2.20
N VAL A 87 17.41 -27.17 1.57
CA VAL A 87 17.01 -26.85 0.19
C VAL A 87 15.55 -26.41 0.17
N ALA A 88 15.29 -25.31 -0.50
CA ALA A 88 13.97 -24.73 -0.72
C ALA A 88 13.53 -24.89 -2.18
N SER A 89 12.26 -25.19 -2.39
CA SER A 89 11.65 -25.24 -3.74
C SER A 89 11.06 -23.87 -4.07
N TRP A 90 11.34 -23.38 -5.29
CA TRP A 90 10.81 -22.12 -5.81
C TRP A 90 9.93 -22.39 -7.03
N ASN A 91 8.76 -21.77 -7.03
CA ASN A 91 7.78 -21.82 -8.12
C ASN A 91 7.86 -20.55 -9.00
N SER A 92 6.98 -20.44 -9.99
CA SER A 92 6.92 -19.30 -10.92
C SER A 92 6.72 -17.96 -10.21
N MET A 93 5.90 -17.90 -9.16
CA MET A 93 5.66 -16.67 -8.39
C MET A 93 6.91 -16.22 -7.65
N THR A 94 7.64 -17.15 -7.04
CA THR A 94 8.88 -16.84 -6.33
C THR A 94 9.98 -16.36 -7.31
N LEU A 95 10.09 -17.01 -8.49
CA LEU A 95 11.03 -16.58 -9.53
C LEU A 95 10.65 -15.23 -10.12
N MET A 96 9.36 -14.98 -10.37
CA MET A 96 8.86 -13.67 -10.80
C MET A 96 9.24 -12.59 -9.77
N ALA A 97 8.99 -12.81 -8.48
CA ALA A 97 9.34 -11.87 -7.43
C ALA A 97 10.85 -11.57 -7.38
N LEU A 98 11.72 -12.59 -7.58
CA LEU A 98 13.17 -12.39 -7.67
C LEU A 98 13.54 -11.54 -8.89
N THR A 99 13.00 -11.85 -10.06
CA THR A 99 13.24 -11.08 -11.29
C THR A 99 12.82 -9.63 -11.11
N LEU A 100 11.62 -9.40 -10.57
CA LEU A 100 11.12 -8.05 -10.29
C LEU A 100 12.01 -7.30 -9.29
N ALA A 101 12.54 -7.96 -8.26
CA ALA A 101 13.43 -7.33 -7.29
C ALA A 101 14.77 -6.84 -7.90
N CYS A 102 15.20 -7.44 -9.01
CA CYS A 102 16.39 -7.02 -9.73
C CYS A 102 16.13 -5.88 -10.75
N LEU A 103 14.88 -5.74 -11.24
CA LEU A 103 14.56 -4.77 -12.30
C LEU A 103 14.90 -3.32 -11.93
N PRO A 104 14.52 -2.77 -10.75
CA PRO A 104 14.84 -1.38 -10.45
C PRO A 104 16.35 -1.09 -10.41
N ALA A 105 17.14 -2.06 -9.94
CA ALA A 105 18.60 -1.93 -9.93
C ALA A 105 19.18 -1.94 -11.37
N THR A 106 18.67 -2.78 -12.26
CA THR A 106 19.09 -2.81 -13.68
C THR A 106 18.67 -1.54 -14.40
N GLN A 107 17.47 -1.00 -14.12
CA GLN A 107 16.98 0.26 -14.67
C GLN A 107 17.79 1.46 -14.19
N PHE A 108 18.30 1.43 -12.97
CA PHE A 108 19.22 2.45 -12.48
C PHE A 108 20.57 2.39 -13.22
N VAL A 109 21.13 1.20 -13.40
CA VAL A 109 22.39 1.02 -14.14
C VAL A 109 22.25 1.42 -15.62
N SER A 110 21.10 1.16 -16.25
CA SER A 110 20.82 1.57 -17.63
C SER A 110 20.47 3.06 -17.78
N GLY A 111 20.32 3.80 -16.67
CA GLY A 111 19.97 5.23 -16.68
C GLY A 111 18.47 5.53 -16.82
N SER A 112 17.61 4.51 -16.85
CA SER A 112 16.15 4.70 -16.87
C SER A 112 15.63 5.27 -15.55
N ILE A 113 16.24 4.87 -14.42
CA ILE A 113 16.01 5.48 -13.11
C ILE A 113 17.15 6.45 -12.79
N THR A 114 16.81 7.69 -12.50
CA THR A 114 17.80 8.74 -12.27
C THR A 114 18.51 8.66 -10.91
N PHE A 115 17.78 8.29 -9.85
CA PHE A 115 18.30 8.30 -8.48
C PHE A 115 18.32 6.89 -7.89
N ALA A 116 19.50 6.46 -7.44
CA ALA A 116 19.72 5.15 -6.84
C ALA A 116 18.72 4.83 -5.71
N GLY A 117 18.31 5.84 -4.93
CA GLY A 117 17.37 5.64 -3.83
C GLY A 117 16.00 5.12 -4.28
N ILE A 118 15.52 5.50 -5.45
CA ILE A 118 14.28 4.97 -6.03
C ILE A 118 14.46 3.47 -6.33
N ALA A 119 15.57 3.08 -6.93
CA ALA A 119 15.86 1.69 -7.23
C ALA A 119 15.96 0.84 -5.95
N TRP A 120 16.67 1.33 -4.93
CA TRP A 120 16.86 0.59 -3.67
C TRP A 120 15.56 0.41 -2.88
N ILE A 121 14.71 1.45 -2.81
CA ILE A 121 13.40 1.34 -2.17
C ILE A 121 12.56 0.25 -2.85
N ASN A 122 12.38 0.34 -4.16
CA ASN A 122 11.55 -0.60 -4.90
C ASN A 122 12.12 -2.03 -4.85
N SER A 123 13.43 -2.21 -5.01
CA SER A 123 14.08 -3.51 -4.83
C SER A 123 13.87 -4.07 -3.42
N SER A 124 13.90 -3.23 -2.37
CA SER A 124 13.68 -3.67 -0.99
C SER A 124 12.25 -4.18 -0.76
N TYR A 125 11.23 -3.51 -1.31
CA TYR A 125 9.83 -3.98 -1.24
C TYR A 125 9.67 -5.33 -1.94
N LEU A 126 10.26 -5.49 -3.11
CA LEU A 126 10.18 -6.72 -3.90
C LEU A 126 10.99 -7.88 -3.30
N LEU A 127 12.14 -7.60 -2.67
CA LEU A 127 12.86 -8.59 -1.85
C LEU A 127 12.05 -9.00 -0.62
N GLY A 128 11.37 -8.06 0.03
CA GLY A 128 10.43 -8.34 1.11
C GLY A 128 9.29 -9.24 0.65
N PHE A 129 8.71 -8.97 -0.52
CA PHE A 129 7.67 -9.81 -1.12
C PHE A 129 8.17 -11.22 -1.45
N LEU A 130 9.36 -11.35 -2.02
CA LEU A 130 10.04 -12.64 -2.27
C LEU A 130 10.19 -13.44 -0.96
N LEU A 131 10.70 -12.80 0.10
CA LEU A 131 10.83 -13.43 1.41
C LEU A 131 9.47 -13.84 1.98
N ALA A 132 8.46 -12.99 1.86
CA ALA A 132 7.10 -13.27 2.34
C ALA A 132 6.51 -14.50 1.64
N LEU A 133 6.60 -14.61 0.31
CA LEU A 133 6.19 -15.79 -0.45
C LEU A 133 6.89 -17.06 0.05
N HIS A 134 8.21 -16.98 0.22
CA HIS A 134 9.00 -18.12 0.68
C HIS A 134 8.63 -18.54 2.11
N ILE A 135 8.53 -17.58 3.02
CA ILE A 135 8.21 -17.84 4.42
C ILE A 135 6.78 -18.37 4.58
N GLY A 136 5.82 -17.79 3.85
CA GLY A 136 4.44 -18.28 3.82
C GLY A 136 4.36 -19.76 3.44
N ASN A 137 5.04 -20.13 2.36
CA ASN A 137 5.11 -21.51 1.89
C ASN A 137 5.74 -22.45 2.92
N ARG A 138 6.87 -22.06 3.51
CA ARG A 138 7.60 -22.91 4.46
C ARG A 138 6.91 -23.04 5.80
N TRP A 139 6.35 -21.95 6.30
CA TRP A 139 5.61 -22.00 7.57
C TRP A 139 4.37 -22.87 7.47
N GLU A 140 3.57 -22.69 6.41
CA GLU A 140 2.37 -23.49 6.18
C GLU A 140 2.69 -24.98 5.99
N SER A 141 3.76 -25.30 5.24
CA SER A 141 4.23 -26.69 5.06
C SER A 141 4.66 -27.34 6.37
N ALA A 142 5.26 -26.58 7.30
CA ALA A 142 5.75 -27.10 8.58
C ALA A 142 4.64 -27.18 9.65
N THR A 143 3.79 -26.18 9.71
CA THR A 143 2.72 -26.04 10.70
C THR A 143 1.45 -25.50 10.04
N PRO A 144 0.65 -26.35 9.43
CA PRO A 144 -0.54 -25.94 8.67
C PRO A 144 -1.48 -25.02 9.46
N ARG A 145 -1.93 -23.95 8.83
CA ARG A 145 -2.86 -22.93 9.33
C ARG A 145 -2.32 -22.03 10.45
N GLN A 146 -1.15 -22.30 11.02
CA GLN A 146 -0.64 -21.51 12.16
C GLN A 146 -0.29 -20.08 11.74
N LEU A 147 0.29 -19.89 10.54
CA LEU A 147 0.56 -18.57 10.00
C LEU A 147 -0.73 -17.78 9.79
N ALA A 148 -1.73 -18.40 9.15
CA ALA A 148 -3.03 -17.77 8.92
C ALA A 148 -3.76 -17.48 10.23
N ASP A 149 -3.72 -18.38 11.22
CA ASP A 149 -4.27 -18.14 12.55
C ASP A 149 -3.65 -16.88 13.19
N ALA A 150 -2.32 -16.75 13.18
CA ALA A 150 -1.62 -15.62 13.77
C ALA A 150 -1.91 -14.31 13.03
N LEU A 151 -1.81 -14.33 11.71
CA LEU A 151 -2.01 -13.14 10.87
C LEU A 151 -3.45 -12.63 10.96
N PHE A 152 -4.44 -13.52 10.85
CA PHE A 152 -5.84 -13.10 10.87
C PHE A 152 -6.30 -12.66 12.26
N LEU A 153 -5.80 -13.27 13.33
CA LEU A 153 -6.04 -12.75 14.68
C LEU A 153 -5.43 -11.36 14.86
N ALA A 154 -4.21 -11.13 14.37
CA ALA A 154 -3.56 -9.82 14.44
C ALA A 154 -4.36 -8.75 13.69
N ILE A 155 -4.81 -9.05 12.46
CA ILE A 155 -5.63 -8.16 11.64
C ILE A 155 -6.99 -7.92 12.30
N GLY A 156 -7.62 -8.96 12.85
CA GLY A 156 -8.89 -8.82 13.58
C GLY A 156 -8.77 -7.86 14.77
N ILE A 157 -7.71 -8.01 15.60
CA ILE A 157 -7.44 -7.13 16.74
C ILE A 157 -7.22 -5.68 16.25
N ALA A 158 -6.33 -5.49 15.27
CA ALA A 158 -5.99 -4.17 14.77
C ALA A 158 -7.19 -3.49 14.07
N SER A 159 -8.02 -4.25 13.33
CA SER A 159 -9.20 -3.68 12.66
C SER A 159 -10.27 -3.21 13.66
N ILE A 160 -10.49 -3.96 14.74
CA ILE A 160 -11.38 -3.53 15.83
C ILE A 160 -10.86 -2.24 16.48
N ALA A 161 -9.57 -2.19 16.80
CA ALA A 161 -8.93 -0.99 17.36
C ALA A 161 -9.01 0.20 16.39
N SER A 162 -8.83 -0.03 15.08
CA SER A 162 -8.92 1.02 14.07
C SER A 162 -10.31 1.64 13.96
N VAL A 163 -11.39 0.86 14.11
CA VAL A 163 -12.75 1.44 14.16
C VAL A 163 -12.93 2.28 15.43
N GLY A 164 -12.35 1.87 16.56
CA GLY A 164 -12.32 2.69 17.77
C GLY A 164 -11.62 4.04 17.55
N LEU A 165 -10.46 4.03 16.84
CA LEU A 165 -9.76 5.26 16.47
C LEU A 165 -10.55 6.11 15.46
N GLN A 166 -11.29 5.48 14.52
CA GLN A 166 -12.21 6.22 13.64
C GLN A 166 -13.31 6.94 14.44
N LEU A 167 -13.90 6.27 15.40
CA LEU A 167 -14.94 6.88 16.27
C LEU A 167 -14.34 8.02 17.09
N TYR A 168 -13.13 7.83 17.65
CA TYR A 168 -12.40 8.89 18.34
C TYR A 168 -12.20 10.13 17.44
N GLN A 169 -11.75 9.93 16.20
CA GLN A 169 -11.57 10.99 15.21
C GLN A 169 -12.90 11.65 14.81
N TRP A 170 -13.94 10.85 14.59
CA TRP A 170 -15.25 11.35 14.15
C TRP A 170 -15.92 12.20 15.21
N PHE A 171 -15.89 11.74 16.48
CA PHE A 171 -16.43 12.49 17.62
C PHE A 171 -15.53 13.65 18.07
N ARG A 172 -14.38 13.83 17.45
CA ARG A 172 -13.38 14.87 17.80
C ARG A 172 -13.01 14.85 19.27
N LEU A 173 -12.79 13.66 19.80
CA LEU A 173 -12.38 13.47 21.18
C LEU A 173 -10.89 13.83 21.34
N ASP A 174 -10.52 14.25 22.57
CA ASP A 174 -9.15 14.58 22.98
C ASP A 174 -8.61 13.54 23.96
N GLY A 175 -7.29 13.45 24.12
CA GLY A 175 -6.64 12.67 25.16
C GLY A 175 -5.79 11.49 24.71
N ILE A 176 -5.94 11.00 23.47
CA ILE A 176 -5.07 9.95 22.89
C ILE A 176 -4.35 10.40 21.60
N ASP A 177 -4.12 11.71 21.45
CA ASP A 177 -3.59 12.32 20.22
C ASP A 177 -2.21 11.81 19.84
N ILE A 178 -1.41 11.36 20.83
CA ILE A 178 -0.11 10.71 20.57
C ILE A 178 -0.24 9.30 19.95
N TRP A 179 -1.43 8.67 20.08
CA TRP A 179 -1.73 7.32 19.56
C TRP A 179 -2.66 7.34 18.36
N SER A 180 -3.17 8.52 17.99
CA SER A 180 -4.06 8.73 16.85
C SER A 180 -3.46 9.75 15.91
N MET A 181 -3.56 9.52 14.61
CA MET A 181 -3.30 10.57 13.64
C MET A 181 -4.26 11.74 13.84
N GLY A 182 -3.78 12.95 13.59
CA GLY A 182 -4.60 14.16 13.63
C GLY A 182 -5.83 14.04 12.73
N GLN A 183 -6.90 14.73 13.13
CA GLN A 183 -8.18 14.68 12.42
C GLN A 183 -8.05 15.27 11.03
N GLY A 184 -8.30 14.45 10.00
CA GLY A 184 -8.47 14.93 8.64
C GLY A 184 -9.83 15.59 8.45
N GLN A 185 -9.97 16.45 7.44
CA GLN A 185 -11.27 17.04 7.12
C GLN A 185 -12.23 15.96 6.57
N GLY A 186 -13.30 15.69 7.31
CA GLY A 186 -14.50 14.98 6.88
C GLY A 186 -14.51 13.47 7.10
N ARG A 187 -13.55 12.71 6.58
CA ARG A 187 -13.56 11.24 6.60
C ARG A 187 -12.56 10.69 7.62
N PRO A 188 -12.98 9.97 8.68
CA PRO A 188 -12.04 9.38 9.63
C PRO A 188 -11.29 8.20 8.99
N TYR A 189 -9.99 8.12 9.24
CA TYR A 189 -9.08 7.14 8.62
C TYR A 189 -8.21 6.38 9.63
N ALA A 190 -8.51 6.49 10.93
CA ALA A 190 -7.71 5.88 12.00
C ALA A 190 -6.21 6.26 11.87
N ASN A 191 -5.32 5.27 11.88
CA ASN A 191 -3.88 5.48 11.69
C ASN A 191 -3.39 5.08 10.28
N PHE A 192 -4.24 5.15 9.23
CA PHE A 192 -3.84 4.81 7.86
C PHE A 192 -3.54 6.02 6.98
N GLY A 193 -3.85 7.24 7.43
CA GLY A 193 -3.65 8.48 6.67
C GLY A 193 -4.55 8.64 5.45
N GLN A 194 -5.22 7.56 5.00
CA GLN A 194 -6.12 7.56 3.85
C GLN A 194 -7.33 6.63 4.08
N PRO A 195 -8.57 7.14 3.93
CA PRO A 195 -9.78 6.34 4.16
C PRO A 195 -9.91 5.08 3.30
N ASN A 196 -9.41 5.09 2.05
CA ASN A 196 -9.49 3.93 1.16
C ASN A 196 -8.53 2.81 1.61
N GLN A 197 -7.36 3.14 2.17
CA GLN A 197 -6.43 2.16 2.75
C GLN A 197 -7.06 1.51 3.99
N LEU A 198 -7.64 2.32 4.88
CA LEU A 198 -8.38 1.79 6.02
C LEU A 198 -9.53 0.88 5.58
N ALA A 199 -10.31 1.26 4.56
CA ALA A 199 -11.39 0.44 4.03
C ALA A 199 -10.91 -0.95 3.59
N THR A 200 -9.79 -1.03 2.88
CA THR A 200 -9.16 -2.32 2.51
C THR A 200 -8.77 -3.13 3.74
N PHE A 201 -8.22 -2.48 4.75
CA PHE A 201 -7.84 -3.12 5.99
C PHE A 201 -9.06 -3.65 6.77
N LEU A 202 -10.15 -2.89 6.83
CA LEU A 202 -11.41 -3.35 7.45
C LEU A 202 -12.06 -4.52 6.70
N LEU A 203 -11.93 -4.57 5.37
CA LEU A 203 -12.33 -5.74 4.58
C LEU A 203 -11.49 -6.98 4.96
N TRP A 204 -10.20 -6.83 5.19
CA TRP A 204 -9.37 -7.89 5.78
C TRP A 204 -9.83 -8.28 7.18
N GLY A 205 -10.26 -7.30 7.99
CA GLY A 205 -10.88 -7.55 9.29
C GLY A 205 -12.14 -8.42 9.22
N LEU A 206 -12.98 -8.22 8.18
CA LEU A 206 -14.14 -9.08 7.93
C LEU A 206 -13.73 -10.52 7.57
N VAL A 207 -12.72 -10.69 6.70
CA VAL A 207 -12.16 -12.01 6.38
C VAL A 207 -11.58 -12.67 7.64
N ALA A 208 -10.84 -11.92 8.46
CA ALA A 208 -10.28 -12.38 9.73
C ALA A 208 -11.37 -12.80 10.74
N THR A 209 -12.48 -12.06 10.79
CA THR A 209 -13.64 -12.40 11.62
C THR A 209 -14.28 -13.72 11.18
N CYS A 210 -14.47 -13.92 9.88
CA CYS A 210 -14.94 -15.19 9.32
C CYS A 210 -13.98 -16.35 9.62
N TRP A 211 -12.67 -16.11 9.52
CA TRP A 211 -11.64 -17.08 9.89
C TRP A 211 -11.71 -17.45 11.36
N ALA A 212 -11.76 -16.47 12.25
CA ALA A 212 -11.85 -16.69 13.70
C ALA A 212 -13.09 -17.49 14.10
N ALA A 213 -14.25 -17.20 13.47
CA ALA A 213 -15.48 -17.96 13.66
C ALA A 213 -15.34 -19.41 13.12
N LYS A 214 -14.75 -19.59 11.93
CA LYS A 214 -14.51 -20.92 11.34
C LYS A 214 -13.56 -21.77 12.20
N ARG A 215 -12.54 -21.13 12.80
CA ARG A 215 -11.58 -21.77 13.69
C ARG A 215 -12.11 -21.96 15.12
N ALA A 216 -13.35 -21.52 15.39
CA ALA A 216 -13.98 -21.53 16.71
C ALA A 216 -13.19 -20.74 17.80
N TYR A 217 -12.44 -19.72 17.41
CA TYR A 217 -11.83 -18.75 18.34
C TYR A 217 -12.88 -17.81 18.92
N ILE A 218 -13.92 -17.50 18.16
CA ILE A 218 -15.09 -16.70 18.59
C ILE A 218 -16.39 -17.42 18.24
N GLY A 219 -17.43 -17.15 19.03
CA GLY A 219 -18.77 -17.68 18.76
C GLY A 219 -19.47 -16.92 17.61
N PRO A 220 -20.53 -17.51 17.03
CA PRO A 220 -21.25 -16.89 15.90
C PRO A 220 -21.87 -15.53 16.25
N GLY A 221 -22.38 -15.35 17.46
CA GLY A 221 -22.92 -14.04 17.91
C GLY A 221 -21.84 -12.96 17.97
N THR A 222 -20.68 -13.30 18.52
CA THR A 222 -19.50 -12.39 18.55
C THR A 222 -19.03 -12.07 17.15
N ALA A 223 -19.00 -13.06 16.24
CA ALA A 223 -18.60 -12.83 14.85
C ALA A 223 -19.54 -11.86 14.13
N ILE A 224 -20.86 -12.00 14.32
CA ILE A 224 -21.86 -11.08 13.75
C ILE A 224 -21.68 -9.67 14.32
N PHE A 225 -21.50 -9.55 15.65
CA PHE A 225 -21.28 -8.26 16.30
C PHE A 225 -20.00 -7.57 15.78
N VAL A 226 -18.88 -8.29 15.72
CA VAL A 226 -17.63 -7.73 15.19
C VAL A 226 -17.78 -7.36 13.72
N ALA A 227 -18.42 -8.20 12.90
CA ALA A 227 -18.68 -7.86 11.49
C ALA A 227 -19.52 -6.59 11.34
N ALA A 228 -20.58 -6.44 12.14
CA ALA A 228 -21.38 -5.20 12.14
C ALA A 228 -20.58 -3.98 12.58
N TYR A 229 -19.74 -4.11 13.60
CA TYR A 229 -18.85 -3.04 14.05
C TYR A 229 -17.82 -2.62 12.98
N LEU A 230 -17.22 -3.60 12.28
CA LEU A 230 -16.29 -3.33 11.17
C LEU A 230 -17.00 -2.69 9.97
N LEU A 231 -18.24 -3.10 9.68
CA LEU A 231 -19.06 -2.50 8.62
C LEU A 231 -19.47 -1.05 8.94
N LEU A 232 -19.71 -0.73 10.21
CA LEU A 232 -19.88 0.67 10.64
C LEU A 232 -18.62 1.49 10.33
N GLY A 233 -17.43 1.01 10.73
CA GLY A 233 -16.16 1.66 10.39
C GLY A 233 -15.94 1.78 8.87
N LEU A 234 -16.35 0.77 8.12
CA LEU A 234 -16.28 0.79 6.66
C LEU A 234 -17.21 1.87 6.07
N ALA A 235 -18.42 2.03 6.59
CA ALA A 235 -19.35 3.10 6.21
C ALA A 235 -18.75 4.48 6.53
N MET A 236 -18.16 4.66 7.72
CA MET A 236 -17.48 5.90 8.13
C MET A 236 -16.30 6.26 7.21
N SER A 237 -15.65 5.30 6.59
CA SER A 237 -14.57 5.56 5.62
C SER A 237 -15.07 6.25 4.35
N ALA A 238 -16.37 6.19 4.05
CA ALA A 238 -17.01 6.65 2.81
C ALA A 238 -16.24 6.24 1.54
N SER A 239 -15.68 5.02 1.53
CA SER A 239 -14.87 4.49 0.43
C SER A 239 -15.73 3.83 -0.64
N ARG A 240 -15.69 4.33 -1.87
CA ARG A 240 -16.38 3.71 -3.01
C ARG A 240 -15.82 2.33 -3.36
N THR A 241 -14.53 2.10 -3.12
CA THR A 241 -13.88 0.80 -3.30
C THR A 241 -14.49 -0.27 -2.38
N ALA A 242 -14.95 0.14 -1.17
CA ALA A 242 -15.63 -0.74 -0.24
C ALA A 242 -16.95 -1.30 -0.80
N TRP A 243 -17.72 -0.49 -1.51
CA TRP A 243 -18.97 -0.91 -2.16
C TRP A 243 -18.73 -2.02 -3.17
N LEU A 244 -17.74 -1.83 -4.05
CA LEU A 244 -17.35 -2.83 -5.05
C LEU A 244 -16.89 -4.12 -4.38
N ALA A 245 -16.08 -4.02 -3.32
CA ALA A 245 -15.58 -5.17 -2.59
C ALA A 245 -16.71 -5.94 -1.88
N LEU A 246 -17.65 -5.26 -1.24
CA LEU A 246 -18.80 -5.93 -0.59
C LEU A 246 -19.72 -6.59 -1.62
N GLY A 247 -19.95 -5.96 -2.78
CA GLY A 247 -20.63 -6.60 -3.91
C GLY A 247 -19.91 -7.86 -4.36
N PHE A 248 -18.59 -7.80 -4.51
CA PHE A 248 -17.76 -8.94 -4.85
C PHE A 248 -17.83 -10.04 -3.78
N PHE A 249 -17.75 -9.72 -2.48
CA PHE A 249 -17.91 -10.69 -1.39
C PHE A 249 -19.28 -11.37 -1.44
N THR A 250 -20.34 -10.62 -1.71
CA THR A 250 -21.69 -11.17 -1.83
C THR A 250 -21.76 -12.19 -2.96
N VAL A 251 -21.28 -11.84 -4.14
CA VAL A 251 -21.21 -12.74 -5.31
C VAL A 251 -20.39 -14.00 -4.99
N MET A 252 -19.19 -13.83 -4.41
CA MET A 252 -18.32 -14.95 -4.08
C MET A 252 -18.93 -15.87 -3.00
N SER A 253 -19.67 -15.33 -2.03
CA SER A 253 -20.39 -16.11 -1.03
C SER A 253 -21.47 -17.01 -1.66
N TRP A 254 -22.09 -16.56 -2.74
CA TRP A 254 -23.04 -17.37 -3.54
C TRP A 254 -22.33 -18.43 -4.40
N VAL A 255 -21.27 -18.06 -5.09
CA VAL A 255 -20.47 -18.95 -5.94
C VAL A 255 -19.91 -20.11 -5.12
N TRP A 256 -19.30 -19.80 -3.96
CA TRP A 256 -18.64 -20.81 -3.11
C TRP A 256 -19.49 -21.30 -1.94
N ARG A 257 -20.81 -21.05 -1.94
CA ARG A 257 -21.74 -21.46 -0.86
C ARG A 257 -21.65 -22.93 -0.47
N ARG A 258 -21.35 -23.83 -1.43
CA ARG A 258 -21.20 -25.27 -1.18
C ARG A 258 -19.95 -25.59 -0.35
N HIS A 259 -18.89 -24.81 -0.48
CA HIS A 259 -17.63 -24.98 0.24
C HIS A 259 -17.65 -24.34 1.63
N CYS A 260 -18.45 -23.31 1.81
CA CYS A 260 -18.54 -22.58 3.09
C CYS A 260 -19.34 -23.33 4.17
N SER A 261 -19.91 -24.50 3.87
CA SER A 261 -20.67 -25.39 4.81
C SER A 261 -21.83 -24.71 5.55
N ALA A 262 -22.23 -23.49 5.17
CA ALA A 262 -23.29 -22.73 5.81
C ALA A 262 -24.35 -22.34 4.78
N LYS A 263 -25.47 -23.08 4.76
CA LYS A 263 -26.61 -22.86 3.86
C LYS A 263 -27.13 -21.41 3.90
N TYR A 264 -26.99 -20.75 5.04
CA TYR A 264 -27.49 -19.38 5.28
C TYR A 264 -26.43 -18.28 5.11
N MET A 265 -25.19 -18.64 4.75
CA MET A 265 -24.10 -17.66 4.59
C MET A 265 -24.43 -16.54 3.59
N PRO A 266 -24.96 -16.82 2.38
CA PRO A 266 -25.30 -15.75 1.43
C PRO A 266 -26.35 -14.77 1.98
N TRP A 267 -27.34 -15.27 2.72
CA TRP A 267 -28.37 -14.43 3.34
C TRP A 267 -27.82 -13.58 4.48
N LEU A 268 -26.89 -14.13 5.27
CA LEU A 268 -26.19 -13.36 6.30
C LEU A 268 -25.35 -12.24 5.66
N VAL A 269 -24.58 -12.53 4.61
CA VAL A 269 -23.79 -11.54 3.89
C VAL A 269 -24.68 -10.45 3.28
N MET A 270 -25.82 -10.85 2.72
CA MET A 270 -26.81 -9.89 2.20
C MET A 270 -27.39 -9.00 3.30
N GLY A 271 -27.77 -9.57 4.46
CA GLY A 271 -28.27 -8.80 5.62
C GLY A 271 -27.24 -7.83 6.16
N LEU A 272 -25.96 -8.24 6.23
CA LEU A 272 -24.85 -7.35 6.61
C LEU A 272 -24.59 -6.27 5.54
N GLY A 273 -24.80 -6.57 4.26
CA GLY A 273 -24.77 -5.59 3.19
C GLY A 273 -25.87 -4.52 3.32
N ILE A 274 -27.10 -4.93 3.62
CA ILE A 274 -28.20 -3.99 3.92
C ILE A 274 -27.88 -3.12 5.14
N TYR A 275 -27.32 -3.72 6.20
CA TYR A 275 -26.85 -2.97 7.37
C TYR A 275 -25.79 -1.91 7.00
N PHE A 276 -24.82 -2.27 6.16
CA PHE A 276 -23.80 -1.32 5.66
C PHE A 276 -24.43 -0.14 4.91
N VAL A 277 -25.39 -0.41 4.01
CA VAL A 277 -26.13 0.64 3.27
C VAL A 277 -26.89 1.54 4.25
N ALA A 278 -27.56 0.96 5.23
CA ALA A 278 -28.28 1.72 6.26
C ALA A 278 -27.32 2.60 7.09
N CYS A 279 -26.17 2.07 7.51
CA CYS A 279 -25.14 2.85 8.20
C CYS A 279 -24.67 4.03 7.34
N THR A 280 -24.40 3.79 6.04
CA THR A 280 -23.94 4.84 5.14
C THR A 280 -24.95 5.97 4.98
N ALA A 281 -26.26 5.65 4.86
CA ALA A 281 -27.32 6.63 4.78
C ALA A 281 -27.49 7.42 6.09
N LEU A 282 -27.51 6.72 7.23
CA LEU A 282 -27.74 7.33 8.53
C LEU A 282 -26.57 8.18 9.03
N LEU A 283 -25.32 7.85 8.69
CA LEU A 283 -24.14 8.59 9.16
C LEU A 283 -24.11 10.04 8.63
N GLY A 284 -24.63 10.30 7.44
CA GLY A 284 -24.78 11.65 6.89
C GLY A 284 -25.75 12.48 7.75
N GLU A 285 -26.97 11.97 7.93
CA GLU A 285 -28.03 12.63 8.71
C GLU A 285 -27.64 12.81 10.19
N LEU A 286 -27.06 11.77 10.80
CA LEU A 286 -26.57 11.84 12.18
C LEU A 286 -25.45 12.88 12.34
N GLY A 287 -24.53 12.97 11.37
CA GLY A 287 -23.47 13.98 11.37
C GLY A 287 -24.04 15.38 11.41
N GLU A 288 -25.01 15.68 10.56
CA GLU A 288 -25.67 16.98 10.53
C GLU A 288 -26.43 17.29 11.84
N LEU A 289 -27.17 16.30 12.36
CA LEU A 289 -27.95 16.46 13.59
C LEU A 289 -27.08 16.79 14.82
N VAL A 290 -25.91 16.14 14.93
CA VAL A 290 -24.98 16.33 16.07
C VAL A 290 -23.85 17.29 15.77
N LYS A 291 -23.88 18.01 14.64
CA LYS A 291 -22.83 18.96 14.18
C LYS A 291 -21.44 18.33 14.03
N LEU A 292 -21.40 17.06 13.67
CA LEU A 292 -20.18 16.35 13.33
C LEU A 292 -19.92 16.42 11.82
N PRO A 293 -18.68 16.15 11.35
CA PRO A 293 -18.39 16.12 9.93
C PRO A 293 -19.33 15.16 9.18
N ALA A 294 -20.00 15.65 8.15
CA ALA A 294 -20.81 14.81 7.29
C ALA A 294 -19.93 13.79 6.57
N VAL A 295 -20.34 12.52 6.62
CA VAL A 295 -19.67 11.41 5.95
C VAL A 295 -20.52 11.01 4.76
N ASP A 296 -20.30 11.65 3.60
CA ASP A 296 -21.01 11.33 2.36
C ASP A 296 -20.08 10.65 1.34
N PRO A 297 -20.32 9.37 1.00
CA PRO A 297 -19.56 8.68 -0.06
C PRO A 297 -19.92 9.16 -1.46
N PHE A 298 -21.08 9.81 -1.64
CA PHE A 298 -21.61 10.29 -2.92
C PHE A 298 -21.44 11.80 -3.11
N ASP A 299 -20.65 12.47 -2.26
CA ASP A 299 -20.34 13.89 -2.39
C ASP A 299 -19.97 14.23 -3.85
N PRO A 300 -20.75 15.09 -4.55
CA PRO A 300 -20.52 15.44 -5.94
C PRO A 300 -19.15 16.08 -6.18
N SER A 301 -18.59 16.79 -5.20
CA SER A 301 -17.26 17.40 -5.30
C SER A 301 -16.15 16.36 -5.47
N ARG A 302 -16.40 15.11 -5.06
CA ARG A 302 -15.50 13.96 -5.21
C ARG A 302 -15.77 13.15 -6.47
N MET A 303 -16.84 13.45 -7.19
CA MET A 303 -17.22 12.78 -8.43
C MET A 303 -16.50 13.35 -9.65
N VAL A 304 -15.24 13.75 -9.54
CA VAL A 304 -14.41 14.08 -10.71
C VAL A 304 -14.08 12.77 -11.45
N ALA A 305 -15.14 12.12 -11.95
CA ALA A 305 -15.01 10.92 -12.77
C ALA A 305 -14.18 11.20 -14.03
N GLY A 306 -14.22 12.44 -14.53
CA GLY A 306 -13.43 12.89 -15.66
C GLY A 306 -11.91 12.87 -15.43
N ALA A 307 -11.43 13.16 -14.22
CA ALA A 307 -10.00 13.22 -13.94
C ALA A 307 -9.32 11.85 -14.10
N ARG A 308 -9.95 10.75 -13.63
CA ARG A 308 -9.37 9.41 -13.82
C ARG A 308 -9.30 8.98 -15.27
N ALA A 309 -10.36 9.23 -16.04
CA ALA A 309 -10.37 8.93 -17.47
C ALA A 309 -9.29 9.72 -18.21
N GLN A 310 -9.15 11.02 -17.89
CA GLN A 310 -8.11 11.88 -18.46
C GLN A 310 -6.70 11.43 -18.07
N ILE A 311 -6.46 11.07 -16.80
CA ILE A 311 -5.16 10.53 -16.35
C ILE A 311 -4.86 9.23 -17.10
N TRP A 312 -5.82 8.31 -17.20
CA TRP A 312 -5.60 7.04 -17.85
C TRP A 312 -5.35 7.17 -19.35
N SER A 313 -6.05 8.08 -20.06
CA SER A 313 -5.79 8.33 -21.49
C SER A 313 -4.39 8.90 -21.71
N MET A 314 -3.99 9.91 -20.93
CA MET A 314 -2.66 10.52 -21.00
C MET A 314 -1.54 9.50 -20.66
N LEU A 315 -1.70 8.74 -19.59
CA LEU A 315 -0.69 7.78 -19.16
C LEU A 315 -0.65 6.52 -20.06
N LEU A 316 -1.77 6.16 -20.70
CA LEU A 316 -1.78 5.11 -21.71
C LEU A 316 -1.01 5.55 -22.97
N GLU A 317 -1.20 6.80 -23.42
CA GLU A 317 -0.42 7.38 -24.53
C GLU A 317 1.08 7.37 -24.17
N ALA A 318 1.44 7.83 -22.96
CA ALA A 318 2.81 7.77 -22.48
C ALA A 318 3.37 6.33 -22.47
N ALA A 319 2.59 5.32 -22.07
CA ALA A 319 3.01 3.92 -22.12
C ALA A 319 3.23 3.42 -23.56
N LEU A 320 2.43 3.92 -24.52
CA LEU A 320 2.57 3.60 -25.94
C LEU A 320 3.76 4.31 -26.59
N GLU A 321 4.21 5.46 -26.07
CA GLU A 321 5.44 6.13 -26.52
C GLU A 321 6.71 5.34 -26.13
N ARG A 322 6.70 4.67 -24.97
CA ARG A 322 7.82 3.84 -24.48
C ARG A 322 7.40 2.40 -24.20
N PRO A 323 6.90 1.65 -25.21
CA PRO A 323 6.17 0.40 -25.00
C PRO A 323 7.06 -0.75 -24.47
N PHE A 324 8.36 -0.75 -24.74
CA PHE A 324 9.24 -1.88 -24.39
C PHE A 324 9.96 -1.74 -23.07
N TRP A 325 10.35 -0.52 -22.68
CA TRP A 325 11.20 -0.26 -21.51
C TRP A 325 10.52 0.58 -20.44
N GLY A 326 9.42 1.27 -20.80
CA GLY A 326 8.74 2.21 -19.92
C GLY A 326 9.60 3.44 -19.57
N TYR A 327 9.21 4.08 -18.48
CA TYR A 327 9.91 5.25 -17.92
C TYR A 327 10.88 4.89 -16.78
N GLY A 328 10.80 3.68 -16.27
CA GLY A 328 11.50 3.22 -15.08
C GLY A 328 10.59 3.13 -13.86
N TRP A 329 10.95 2.26 -12.92
CA TRP A 329 10.14 1.97 -11.75
C TRP A 329 9.88 3.21 -10.90
N GLY A 330 8.61 3.50 -10.63
CA GLY A 330 8.17 4.64 -9.81
C GLY A 330 8.22 6.01 -10.53
N GLN A 331 8.42 6.07 -11.87
CA GLN A 331 8.56 7.31 -12.63
C GLN A 331 7.30 7.76 -13.38
N VAL A 332 6.10 7.55 -12.81
CA VAL A 332 4.84 8.00 -13.40
C VAL A 332 4.77 9.53 -13.48
N VAL A 333 5.36 10.25 -12.52
CA VAL A 333 5.42 11.72 -12.53
C VAL A 333 6.16 12.25 -13.77
N GLU A 334 7.26 11.59 -14.16
CA GLU A 334 7.98 11.94 -15.39
C GLU A 334 7.08 11.77 -16.62
N ALA A 335 6.38 10.63 -16.72
CA ALA A 335 5.43 10.38 -17.80
C ALA A 335 4.33 11.45 -17.85
N GLN A 336 3.77 11.83 -16.69
CA GLN A 336 2.77 12.91 -16.61
C GLN A 336 3.34 14.26 -17.09
N LEU A 337 4.52 14.65 -16.63
CA LEU A 337 5.10 15.95 -16.98
C LEU A 337 5.48 16.06 -18.45
N LEU A 338 5.95 14.98 -19.06
CA LEU A 338 6.35 14.99 -20.45
C LEU A 338 5.15 15.06 -21.38
N ASN A 339 4.05 14.36 -21.05
CA ASN A 339 2.84 14.26 -21.88
C ASN A 339 1.74 15.26 -21.48
N GLY A 340 1.78 15.79 -20.27
CA GLY A 340 0.69 16.57 -19.66
C GLY A 340 0.29 17.83 -20.43
N LEU A 341 1.20 18.46 -21.21
CA LEU A 341 0.88 19.67 -21.99
C LEU A 341 -0.08 19.41 -23.18
N ASN A 342 -0.24 18.17 -23.59
CA ASN A 342 -1.18 17.77 -24.65
C ASN A 342 -2.62 17.59 -24.12
N TYR A 343 -2.81 17.72 -22.80
CA TYR A 343 -4.07 17.49 -22.11
C TYR A 343 -4.48 18.70 -21.26
N PRO A 344 -5.76 18.86 -20.96
CA PRO A 344 -6.21 19.85 -19.98
C PRO A 344 -5.51 19.69 -18.63
N SER A 345 -5.25 20.80 -17.95
CA SER A 345 -4.56 20.78 -16.65
C SER A 345 -5.30 19.95 -15.61
N LEU A 346 -4.59 19.06 -14.95
CA LEU A 346 -5.12 18.25 -13.84
C LEU A 346 -4.94 18.93 -12.48
N TYR A 347 -4.15 20.00 -12.41
CA TYR A 347 -3.86 20.76 -11.20
C TYR A 347 -3.37 19.89 -10.03
N SER A 348 -2.79 18.75 -10.33
CA SER A 348 -2.30 17.79 -9.36
C SER A 348 -1.19 16.92 -9.95
N VAL A 349 -0.24 16.55 -9.10
CA VAL A 349 0.82 15.58 -9.41
C VAL A 349 0.33 14.17 -9.06
N TYR A 350 0.44 13.27 -10.01
CA TYR A 350 0.08 11.86 -9.83
C TYR A 350 1.35 11.01 -9.81
N ALA A 351 1.76 10.57 -8.62
CA ALA A 351 2.88 9.64 -8.49
C ALA A 351 2.58 8.24 -9.04
N GLN A 352 1.32 7.98 -9.38
CA GLN A 352 0.84 6.68 -9.89
C GLN A 352 -0.42 6.88 -10.74
N SER A 353 -0.69 5.88 -11.61
CA SER A 353 -1.86 5.90 -12.50
C SER A 353 -3.18 5.54 -11.80
N HIS A 354 -3.17 5.08 -10.56
CA HIS A 354 -4.30 4.44 -9.89
C HIS A 354 -4.82 3.17 -10.61
N ASN A 355 -3.94 2.48 -11.34
CA ASN A 355 -4.18 1.20 -11.97
C ASN A 355 -2.88 0.41 -12.05
N LEU A 356 -2.80 -0.71 -11.33
CA LEU A 356 -1.57 -1.50 -11.21
C LEU A 356 -1.02 -1.97 -12.56
N PHE A 357 -1.90 -2.34 -13.51
CA PHE A 357 -1.44 -2.79 -14.83
C PHE A 357 -0.78 -1.65 -15.61
N LEU A 358 -1.39 -0.46 -15.58
CA LEU A 358 -0.86 0.72 -16.24
C LEU A 358 0.44 1.20 -15.56
N ASP A 359 0.52 1.15 -14.24
CA ASP A 359 1.76 1.45 -13.51
C ASP A 359 2.89 0.50 -13.91
N LEU A 360 2.62 -0.82 -13.96
CA LEU A 360 3.62 -1.80 -14.40
C LEU A 360 4.08 -1.58 -15.84
N ALA A 361 3.15 -1.19 -16.74
CA ALA A 361 3.47 -0.87 -18.13
C ALA A 361 4.34 0.40 -18.25
N LEU A 362 4.01 1.45 -17.48
CA LEU A 362 4.80 2.68 -17.42
C LEU A 362 6.19 2.46 -16.83
N TRP A 363 6.31 1.59 -15.84
CA TRP A 363 7.59 1.32 -15.16
C TRP A 363 8.53 0.41 -15.95
N ASN A 364 7.98 -0.60 -16.64
CA ASN A 364 8.79 -1.70 -17.18
C ASN A 364 8.51 -2.01 -18.66
N GLY A 365 7.59 -1.29 -19.26
CA GLY A 365 7.06 -1.58 -20.60
C GLY A 365 5.94 -2.61 -20.61
N ILE A 366 5.18 -2.59 -21.68
CA ILE A 366 3.99 -3.43 -21.89
C ILE A 366 4.30 -4.93 -21.85
N PRO A 367 5.40 -5.45 -22.46
CA PRO A 367 5.69 -6.87 -22.43
C PRO A 367 5.92 -7.42 -21.03
N VAL A 368 6.62 -6.68 -20.16
CA VAL A 368 6.87 -7.08 -18.77
C VAL A 368 5.57 -7.03 -17.97
N ALA A 369 4.76 -5.97 -18.13
CA ALA A 369 3.46 -5.86 -17.48
C ALA A 369 2.52 -7.02 -17.85
N LEU A 370 2.43 -7.37 -19.14
CA LEU A 370 1.66 -8.52 -19.63
C LEU A 370 2.18 -9.84 -19.05
N GLY A 371 3.49 -10.04 -19.01
CA GLY A 371 4.10 -11.23 -18.42
C GLY A 371 3.72 -11.42 -16.95
N ILE A 372 3.81 -10.34 -16.15
CA ILE A 372 3.39 -10.34 -14.74
C ILE A 372 1.91 -10.69 -14.63
N PHE A 373 1.08 -10.01 -15.43
CA PHE A 373 -0.37 -10.23 -15.41
C PHE A 373 -0.74 -11.67 -15.76
N ILE A 374 -0.12 -12.26 -16.78
CA ILE A 374 -0.34 -13.65 -17.18
C ILE A 374 0.05 -14.63 -16.05
N ILE A 375 1.20 -14.41 -15.40
CA ILE A 375 1.66 -15.26 -14.30
C ILE A 375 0.69 -15.17 -13.11
N VAL A 376 0.27 -13.96 -12.73
CA VAL A 376 -0.68 -13.75 -11.64
C VAL A 376 -2.05 -14.34 -11.98
N ALA A 377 -2.57 -14.12 -13.19
CA ALA A 377 -3.84 -14.66 -13.65
C ALA A 377 -3.83 -16.20 -13.67
N HIS A 378 -2.74 -16.81 -14.15
CA HIS A 378 -2.57 -18.25 -14.12
C HIS A 378 -2.52 -18.81 -12.68
N TRP A 379 -1.82 -18.12 -11.77
CA TRP A 379 -1.79 -18.47 -10.36
C TRP A 379 -3.20 -18.38 -9.75
N LEU A 380 -3.93 -17.29 -9.98
CA LEU A 380 -5.31 -17.11 -9.51
C LEU A 380 -6.22 -18.21 -10.05
N TYR A 381 -6.14 -18.52 -11.34
CA TYR A 381 -6.92 -19.59 -11.96
C TYR A 381 -6.69 -20.93 -11.25
N LYS A 382 -5.44 -21.31 -10.98
CA LYS A 382 -5.11 -22.51 -10.22
C LYS A 382 -5.71 -22.50 -8.82
N LYS A 383 -5.61 -21.37 -8.10
CA LYS A 383 -6.13 -21.29 -6.72
C LYS A 383 -7.65 -21.32 -6.67
N VAL A 384 -8.33 -20.67 -7.60
CA VAL A 384 -9.80 -20.76 -7.77
C VAL A 384 -10.22 -22.20 -8.06
N SER A 385 -9.53 -22.87 -8.98
CA SER A 385 -9.84 -24.27 -9.36
C SER A 385 -9.57 -25.28 -8.23
N ALA A 386 -8.66 -24.97 -7.32
CA ALA A 386 -8.30 -25.83 -6.18
C ALA A 386 -9.14 -25.57 -4.91
N ILE A 387 -10.14 -24.69 -4.96
CA ILE A 387 -11.01 -24.41 -3.81
C ILE A 387 -11.80 -25.66 -3.41
N ASN A 388 -11.60 -26.10 -2.17
CA ASN A 388 -12.27 -27.27 -1.61
C ASN A 388 -12.77 -27.07 -0.16
N SER A 389 -12.49 -25.92 0.44
CA SER A 389 -12.81 -25.63 1.85
C SER A 389 -13.09 -24.15 2.07
N ALA A 390 -13.76 -23.82 3.18
CA ALA A 390 -13.97 -22.43 3.57
C ALA A 390 -12.65 -21.69 3.86
N GLU A 391 -11.66 -22.41 4.40
CA GLU A 391 -10.34 -21.83 4.65
C GLU A 391 -9.66 -21.39 3.35
N SER A 392 -9.69 -22.21 2.29
CA SER A 392 -9.13 -21.83 0.99
C SER A 392 -9.88 -20.64 0.35
N VAL A 393 -11.20 -20.54 0.55
CA VAL A 393 -11.98 -19.35 0.13
C VAL A 393 -11.50 -18.10 0.87
N LEU A 394 -11.35 -18.17 2.19
CA LEU A 394 -10.93 -17.00 3.00
C LEU A 394 -9.52 -16.55 2.69
N LEU A 395 -8.57 -17.47 2.48
CA LEU A 395 -7.21 -17.15 2.04
C LEU A 395 -7.23 -16.47 0.67
N LEU A 396 -8.02 -16.97 -0.28
CA LEU A 396 -8.13 -16.34 -1.59
C LEU A 396 -8.77 -14.96 -1.52
N LEU A 397 -9.85 -14.78 -0.75
CA LEU A 397 -10.49 -13.47 -0.54
C LEU A 397 -9.53 -12.46 0.07
N PHE A 398 -8.67 -12.90 1.00
CA PHE A 398 -7.64 -12.04 1.58
C PHE A 398 -6.70 -11.47 0.52
N VAL A 399 -6.31 -12.26 -0.47
CA VAL A 399 -5.45 -11.81 -1.59
C VAL A 399 -6.23 -10.95 -2.59
N LEU A 400 -7.49 -11.31 -2.87
CA LEU A 400 -8.31 -10.61 -3.87
C LEU A 400 -8.73 -9.21 -3.44
N VAL A 401 -8.89 -8.94 -2.12
CA VAL A 401 -9.24 -7.61 -1.60
C VAL A 401 -8.25 -6.54 -2.04
N PRO A 402 -6.95 -6.63 -1.74
CA PRO A 402 -5.99 -5.62 -2.18
C PRO A 402 -5.71 -5.66 -3.68
N LEU A 403 -5.84 -6.80 -4.37
CA LEU A 403 -5.73 -6.87 -5.82
C LEU A 403 -6.86 -6.10 -6.51
N ASN A 404 -8.11 -6.25 -6.05
CA ASN A 404 -9.24 -5.45 -6.54
C ASN A 404 -9.01 -3.95 -6.30
N HIS A 405 -8.53 -3.58 -5.11
CA HIS A 405 -8.20 -2.19 -4.78
C HIS A 405 -7.05 -1.67 -5.65
N ALA A 406 -6.04 -2.49 -5.95
CA ALA A 406 -4.90 -2.11 -6.78
C ALA A 406 -5.25 -1.77 -8.24
N MET A 407 -6.43 -2.16 -8.71
CA MET A 407 -6.94 -1.72 -10.01
C MET A 407 -7.53 -0.30 -10.01
N LEU A 408 -7.70 0.31 -8.83
CA LEU A 408 -8.32 1.62 -8.64
C LEU A 408 -7.48 2.58 -7.79
N GLU A 409 -6.53 2.05 -7.04
CA GLU A 409 -5.68 2.73 -6.04
C GLU A 409 -4.36 1.94 -5.87
N LEU A 410 -3.62 2.17 -4.77
CA LEU A 410 -2.23 1.73 -4.60
C LEU A 410 -1.95 0.92 -3.32
N PRO A 411 -2.80 0.02 -2.87
CA PRO A 411 -2.57 -0.67 -1.60
C PRO A 411 -1.27 -1.48 -1.58
N LEU A 412 -0.86 -2.05 -2.73
CA LEU A 412 0.34 -2.89 -2.84
C LEU A 412 1.67 -2.11 -2.84
N HIS A 413 1.62 -0.77 -2.86
CA HIS A 413 2.80 0.08 -2.69
C HIS A 413 3.25 0.20 -1.23
N HIS A 414 2.47 -0.34 -0.29
CA HIS A 414 2.77 -0.32 1.13
C HIS A 414 3.19 -1.70 1.61
N ALA A 415 4.32 -1.79 2.33
CA ALA A 415 4.83 -3.06 2.84
C ALA A 415 3.86 -3.72 3.82
N TYR A 416 3.15 -2.93 4.64
CA TYR A 416 2.13 -3.43 5.56
C TYR A 416 0.91 -4.07 4.87
N VAL A 417 0.78 -3.94 3.53
CA VAL A 417 -0.19 -4.65 2.69
C VAL A 417 0.49 -5.73 1.84
N LEU A 418 1.58 -5.38 1.15
CA LEU A 418 2.26 -6.28 0.22
C LEU A 418 2.81 -7.53 0.91
N LEU A 419 3.41 -7.38 2.10
CA LEU A 419 4.04 -8.50 2.80
C LEU A 419 3.02 -9.51 3.32
N PRO A 420 1.90 -9.13 3.98
CA PRO A 420 0.83 -10.06 4.31
C PRO A 420 0.23 -10.79 3.11
N VAL A 421 0.06 -10.10 1.98
CA VAL A 421 -0.38 -10.73 0.72
C VAL A 421 0.62 -11.80 0.29
N GLY A 422 1.91 -11.49 0.27
CA GLY A 422 2.96 -12.45 -0.05
C GLY A 422 3.00 -13.65 0.88
N LEU A 423 2.83 -13.45 2.19
CA LEU A 423 2.75 -14.53 3.18
C LEU A 423 1.58 -15.48 2.89
N VAL A 424 0.39 -14.94 2.61
CA VAL A 424 -0.80 -15.76 2.32
C VAL A 424 -0.68 -16.44 0.96
N MET A 425 -0.19 -15.76 -0.08
CA MET A 425 0.08 -16.38 -1.38
C MET A 425 1.07 -17.55 -1.26
N GLY A 426 2.15 -17.35 -0.49
CA GLY A 426 3.11 -18.42 -0.22
C GLY A 426 2.50 -19.59 0.55
N ALA A 427 1.64 -19.31 1.55
CA ALA A 427 0.92 -20.35 2.28
C ALA A 427 0.00 -21.15 1.37
N MET A 428 -0.72 -20.49 0.44
CA MET A 428 -1.57 -21.17 -0.55
C MET A 428 -0.77 -22.04 -1.53
N ASP A 429 0.51 -21.76 -1.74
CA ASP A 429 1.39 -22.56 -2.60
C ASP A 429 2.00 -23.77 -1.89
N SER A 430 1.86 -23.90 -0.59
CA SER A 430 2.48 -24.99 0.20
C SER A 430 2.01 -26.37 -0.20
N ALA A 431 0.76 -26.51 -0.64
CA ALA A 431 0.19 -27.78 -1.11
C ALA A 431 0.76 -28.25 -2.48
N GLU A 432 1.40 -27.35 -3.24
CA GLU A 432 1.91 -27.59 -4.59
C GLU A 432 3.44 -27.79 -4.65
N ASN A 433 4.08 -28.15 -3.53
CA ASN A 433 5.55 -28.25 -3.42
C ASN A 433 6.23 -29.18 -4.47
N ASN A 434 5.46 -30.01 -5.17
CA ASN A 434 5.97 -30.89 -6.23
C ASN A 434 6.23 -30.17 -7.58
N GLN A 435 5.83 -28.89 -7.73
CA GLN A 435 6.02 -28.09 -8.95
C GLN A 435 7.20 -27.12 -8.82
N SER A 436 8.30 -27.54 -8.20
CA SER A 436 9.46 -26.66 -8.07
C SER A 436 10.20 -26.51 -9.40
N ILE A 437 10.37 -25.26 -9.84
CA ILE A 437 11.17 -24.92 -11.04
C ILE A 437 12.66 -24.85 -10.66
N PHE A 438 12.95 -24.33 -9.47
CA PHE A 438 14.33 -24.12 -8.99
C PHE A 438 14.47 -24.54 -7.53
N LYS A 439 15.66 -25.03 -7.17
CA LYS A 439 15.99 -25.40 -5.78
C LYS A 439 17.07 -24.47 -5.23
N ALA A 440 16.69 -23.63 -4.26
CA ALA A 440 17.61 -22.73 -3.57
C ALA A 440 18.19 -23.38 -2.31
N ARG A 441 19.49 -23.25 -2.09
CA ARG A 441 20.15 -23.67 -0.85
C ARG A 441 19.86 -22.67 0.28
N ARG A 442 19.81 -23.14 1.54
CA ARG A 442 19.62 -22.28 2.73
C ARG A 442 20.57 -21.07 2.75
N GLY A 443 21.84 -21.25 2.32
CA GLY A 443 22.81 -20.17 2.26
C GLY A 443 22.38 -19.01 1.36
N ILE A 444 21.75 -19.30 0.22
CA ILE A 444 21.20 -18.26 -0.69
C ILE A 444 20.08 -17.48 0.01
N LEU A 445 19.19 -18.17 0.71
CA LEU A 445 18.09 -17.53 1.43
C LEU A 445 18.61 -16.65 2.57
N LEU A 446 19.62 -17.10 3.31
CA LEU A 446 20.28 -16.32 4.35
C LEU A 446 20.99 -15.09 3.75
N ALA A 447 21.63 -15.23 2.58
CA ALA A 447 22.26 -14.12 1.88
C ALA A 447 21.21 -13.07 1.43
N ILE A 448 20.07 -13.51 0.89
CA ILE A 448 18.95 -12.62 0.52
C ILE A 448 18.38 -11.92 1.77
N LEU A 449 18.18 -12.66 2.86
CA LEU A 449 17.71 -12.08 4.11
C LEU A 449 18.70 -11.07 4.69
N LEU A 450 20.00 -11.39 4.67
CA LEU A 450 21.04 -10.47 5.12
C LEU A 450 21.07 -9.20 4.27
N LEU A 451 21.00 -9.34 2.94
CA LEU A 451 20.92 -8.20 2.02
C LEU A 451 19.68 -7.33 2.34
N ALA A 452 18.50 -7.94 2.42
CA ALA A 452 17.25 -7.23 2.74
C ALA A 452 17.33 -6.53 4.11
N PHE A 453 17.91 -7.18 5.12
CA PHE A 453 18.08 -6.61 6.45
C PHE A 453 19.05 -5.43 6.47
N VAL A 454 20.20 -5.55 5.81
CA VAL A 454 21.18 -4.45 5.69
C VAL A 454 20.58 -3.26 4.95
N MET A 455 19.87 -3.51 3.84
CA MET A 455 19.15 -2.45 3.13
C MET A 455 18.12 -1.77 4.04
N LEU A 456 17.29 -2.55 4.74
CA LEU A 456 16.27 -2.02 5.66
C LEU A 456 16.87 -1.16 6.77
N VAL A 457 17.93 -1.62 7.44
CA VAL A 457 18.61 -0.87 8.52
C VAL A 457 19.20 0.44 7.96
N THR A 458 19.80 0.38 6.76
CA THR A 458 20.36 1.57 6.11
C THR A 458 19.25 2.57 5.72
N ILE A 459 18.12 2.07 5.18
CA ILE A 459 16.96 2.90 4.86
C ILE A 459 16.38 3.54 6.12
N ILE A 460 16.26 2.81 7.23
CA ILE A 460 15.77 3.37 8.51
C ILE A 460 16.70 4.48 9.01
N ARG A 461 18.01 4.24 8.98
CA ARG A 461 19.00 5.26 9.36
C ARG A 461 18.90 6.51 8.47
N ASP A 462 18.87 6.33 7.17
CA ASP A 462 18.79 7.42 6.20
C ASP A 462 17.49 8.22 6.38
N TYR A 463 16.36 7.51 6.51
CA TYR A 463 15.07 8.17 6.67
C TYR A 463 14.96 8.97 7.97
N SER A 464 15.52 8.49 9.07
CA SER A 464 15.54 9.24 10.32
C SER A 464 16.28 10.59 10.22
N ARG A 465 17.23 10.72 9.29
CA ARG A 465 17.93 11.97 8.97
C ARG A 465 17.11 12.85 8.04
N ILE A 466 16.50 12.24 7.03
CA ILE A 466 15.62 12.93 6.08
C ILE A 466 14.42 13.54 6.80
N GLU A 467 13.77 12.79 7.68
CA GLU A 467 12.62 13.24 8.46
C GLU A 467 12.94 14.50 9.28
N ARG A 468 14.11 14.53 9.92
CA ARG A 468 14.59 15.72 10.65
C ARG A 468 14.82 16.92 9.73
N SER A 469 15.51 16.73 8.60
CA SER A 469 15.73 17.80 7.62
C SER A 469 14.42 18.31 7.04
N TYR A 470 13.46 17.40 6.80
CA TYR A 470 12.14 17.77 6.28
C TYR A 470 11.30 18.54 7.32
N LEU A 471 11.42 18.20 8.58
CA LEU A 471 10.80 18.95 9.68
C LEU A 471 11.38 20.38 9.78
N GLN A 472 12.71 20.53 9.67
CA GLN A 472 13.38 21.86 9.58
C GLN A 472 12.85 22.65 8.38
N LEU A 473 12.72 22.02 7.20
CA LEU A 473 12.14 22.66 6.02
C LEU A 473 10.74 23.22 6.31
N ARG A 474 9.88 22.45 6.95
CA ARG A 474 8.52 22.88 7.28
C ARG A 474 8.51 24.07 8.24
N PHE A 475 9.34 24.07 9.27
CA PHE A 475 9.46 25.21 10.18
C PHE A 475 10.02 26.45 9.47
N ASN A 476 11.04 26.29 8.64
CA ASN A 476 11.60 27.39 7.84
C ASN A 476 10.55 27.97 6.87
N GLN A 477 9.71 27.15 6.24
CA GLN A 477 8.64 27.62 5.35
C GLN A 477 7.57 28.44 6.08
N VAL A 478 7.29 28.14 7.35
CA VAL A 478 6.31 28.90 8.18
C VAL A 478 6.91 30.22 8.63
N ASN A 479 8.18 30.24 9.04
CA ASN A 479 8.86 31.46 9.50
C ASN A 479 10.34 31.43 9.12
N PRO A 480 10.70 31.87 7.90
CA PRO A 480 12.10 31.88 7.44
C PRO A 480 13.04 32.76 8.27
N ALA A 481 12.52 33.78 8.96
CA ALA A 481 13.32 34.66 9.81
C ALA A 481 13.71 34.02 11.14
N ALA A 482 12.90 33.06 11.63
CA ALA A 482 13.12 32.40 12.93
C ALA A 482 13.86 31.04 12.81
N PHE A 483 13.81 30.39 11.66
CA PHE A 483 14.36 29.06 11.47
C PHE A 483 15.38 29.01 10.34
N ALA A 484 16.51 28.37 10.59
CA ALA A 484 17.57 28.18 9.60
C ALA A 484 17.05 27.34 8.41
N PRO A 485 17.64 27.48 7.21
CA PRO A 485 17.40 26.57 6.09
C PRO A 485 17.61 25.12 6.50
N PRO A 486 16.91 24.16 5.87
CA PRO A 486 17.05 22.74 6.21
C PRO A 486 18.45 22.23 5.89
N ASP A 487 18.98 21.38 6.77
CA ASP A 487 20.24 20.71 6.54
C ASP A 487 20.11 19.70 5.37
N VAL A 488 21.17 19.59 4.57
CA VAL A 488 21.26 18.53 3.55
C VAL A 488 21.64 17.24 4.26
N PRO A 489 20.75 16.20 4.28
CA PRO A 489 21.01 14.99 5.06
C PRO A 489 22.12 14.15 4.44
N ASP A 490 23.05 13.67 5.29
CA ASP A 490 24.05 12.67 4.89
C ASP A 490 23.41 11.28 4.87
N VAL A 491 23.08 10.79 3.66
CA VAL A 491 22.40 9.54 3.40
C VAL A 491 23.15 8.69 2.39
N VAL A 492 23.07 7.36 2.56
CA VAL A 492 23.75 6.36 1.73
C VAL A 492 22.84 5.87 0.61
N MET A 493 21.63 5.43 0.95
CA MET A 493 20.71 4.81 0.00
C MET A 493 19.68 5.79 -0.55
N LEU A 494 19.12 6.67 0.27
CA LEU A 494 18.01 7.55 -0.12
C LEU A 494 18.48 8.85 -0.79
N SER A 495 19.33 8.72 -1.82
CA SER A 495 20.01 9.82 -2.50
C SER A 495 19.05 10.88 -3.08
N GLN A 496 17.85 10.51 -3.54
CA GLN A 496 16.86 11.45 -4.08
C GLN A 496 16.44 12.52 -3.06
N TRP A 497 16.38 12.17 -1.76
CA TRP A 497 16.00 13.11 -0.70
C TRP A 497 17.15 14.05 -0.32
N ARG A 498 18.39 13.58 -0.39
CA ARG A 498 19.57 14.44 -0.26
C ARG A 498 19.58 15.49 -1.37
N GLU A 499 19.41 15.06 -2.61
CA GLU A 499 19.42 15.98 -3.76
C GLU A 499 18.21 16.92 -3.74
N PHE A 500 17.05 16.46 -3.25
CA PHE A 500 15.89 17.32 -3.00
C PHE A 500 16.22 18.46 -2.03
N MET A 501 16.81 18.17 -0.86
CA MET A 501 17.19 19.20 0.12
C MET A 501 18.30 20.12 -0.42
N ARG A 502 19.21 19.56 -1.22
CA ARG A 502 20.24 20.35 -1.89
C ARG A 502 19.64 21.35 -2.88
N LEU A 503 18.62 20.96 -3.65
CA LEU A 503 17.93 21.86 -4.58
C LEU A 503 17.07 22.92 -3.85
N ILE A 504 16.50 22.58 -2.68
CA ILE A 504 15.82 23.58 -1.83
C ILE A 504 16.78 24.74 -1.51
N ASN A 505 18.03 24.43 -1.13
CA ASN A 505 19.03 25.43 -0.72
C ASN A 505 19.83 26.03 -1.88
N PHE A 506 19.64 25.52 -3.12
CA PHE A 506 20.40 26.00 -4.27
C PHE A 506 19.70 27.18 -4.95
N GLU A 507 20.46 28.24 -5.22
CA GLU A 507 19.99 29.38 -6.01
C GLU A 507 20.79 29.47 -7.32
N PRO A 508 20.13 29.43 -8.49
CA PRO A 508 20.78 29.52 -9.79
C PRO A 508 21.54 30.85 -9.94
N GLN A 509 22.75 30.78 -10.49
CA GLN A 509 23.60 31.94 -10.77
C GLN A 509 23.82 32.08 -12.28
N PRO A 510 24.18 33.30 -12.81
CA PRO A 510 24.39 33.52 -14.24
C PRO A 510 25.45 32.64 -14.91
N ASN A 511 26.37 32.06 -14.13
CA ASN A 511 27.42 31.16 -14.60
C ASN A 511 27.05 29.67 -14.44
N ILE A 512 25.77 29.37 -14.36
CA ILE A 512 25.28 28.00 -14.17
C ILE A 512 25.73 27.06 -15.28
N SER A 513 26.24 25.86 -14.91
CA SER A 513 26.72 24.87 -15.86
C SER A 513 25.59 23.98 -16.44
N ASP A 514 25.81 23.35 -17.60
CA ASP A 514 24.89 22.38 -18.18
C ASP A 514 24.64 21.20 -17.25
N GLN A 515 25.63 20.78 -16.47
CA GLN A 515 25.47 19.71 -15.48
C GLN A 515 24.51 20.11 -14.35
N GLN A 516 24.56 21.35 -13.89
CA GLN A 516 23.63 21.87 -12.88
C GLN A 516 22.20 22.00 -13.44
N ILE A 517 22.05 22.43 -14.68
CA ILE A 517 20.74 22.45 -15.37
C ILE A 517 20.17 21.05 -15.47
N GLU A 518 20.98 20.08 -15.91
CA GLU A 518 20.52 18.69 -16.04
C GLU A 518 20.17 18.08 -14.67
N TRP A 519 20.94 18.35 -13.63
CA TRP A 519 20.64 17.94 -12.27
C TRP A 519 19.30 18.54 -11.78
N MET A 520 19.06 19.84 -11.99
CA MET A 520 17.78 20.48 -11.65
C MET A 520 16.62 19.90 -12.46
N ARG A 521 16.84 19.63 -13.77
CA ARG A 521 15.82 19.02 -14.64
C ARG A 521 15.39 17.66 -14.12
N ARG A 522 16.33 16.78 -13.78
CA ARG A 522 16.06 15.44 -13.24
C ARG A 522 15.30 15.48 -11.90
N LEU A 523 15.64 16.43 -11.03
CA LEU A 523 14.91 16.59 -9.76
C LEU A 523 13.51 17.17 -9.97
N THR A 524 13.35 18.11 -10.91
CA THR A 524 12.04 18.68 -11.23
C THR A 524 11.12 17.66 -11.90
N LEU A 525 11.65 16.73 -12.70
CA LEU A 525 10.88 15.59 -13.23
C LEU A 525 10.36 14.66 -12.13
N LEU A 526 11.11 14.49 -11.04
CA LEU A 526 10.70 13.65 -9.92
C LEU A 526 9.81 14.39 -8.91
N TYR A 527 10.10 15.67 -8.67
CA TYR A 527 9.42 16.54 -7.70
C TYR A 527 8.98 17.86 -8.34
N PRO A 528 7.91 17.87 -9.15
CA PRO A 528 7.50 19.01 -9.96
C PRO A 528 6.78 20.09 -9.16
N SER A 529 7.46 20.64 -8.15
CA SER A 529 6.94 21.79 -7.43
C SER A 529 7.10 23.08 -8.24
N ALA A 530 6.23 24.07 -7.99
CA ALA A 530 6.33 25.40 -8.58
C ALA A 530 7.73 26.03 -8.34
N GLY A 531 8.28 25.89 -7.11
CA GLY A 531 9.60 26.42 -6.76
C GLY A 531 10.75 25.76 -7.53
N PHE A 532 10.74 24.44 -7.71
CA PHE A 532 11.79 23.76 -8.49
C PHE A 532 11.71 24.12 -9.98
N SER A 533 10.49 24.19 -10.52
CA SER A 533 10.29 24.63 -11.90
C SER A 533 10.74 26.08 -12.11
N GLN A 534 10.51 26.99 -11.15
CA GLN A 534 11.02 28.36 -11.19
C GLN A 534 12.55 28.40 -11.20
N LYS A 535 13.22 27.64 -10.29
CA LYS A 535 14.68 27.57 -10.24
C LYS A 535 15.26 27.03 -11.55
N LEU A 536 14.67 26.00 -12.12
CA LEU A 536 15.09 25.44 -13.41
C LEU A 536 14.90 26.45 -14.55
N ALA A 537 13.72 27.09 -14.62
CA ALA A 537 13.46 28.12 -15.64
C ALA A 537 14.40 29.34 -15.51
N THR A 538 14.75 29.73 -14.29
CA THR A 538 15.74 30.78 -14.04
C THR A 538 17.14 30.40 -14.55
N GLY A 539 17.58 29.17 -14.25
CA GLY A 539 18.87 28.67 -14.76
C GLY A 539 18.90 28.59 -16.29
N LEU A 540 17.80 28.16 -16.92
CA LEU A 540 17.66 28.13 -18.38
C LEU A 540 17.67 29.55 -18.99
N ALA A 541 17.05 30.52 -18.32
CA ALA A 541 17.09 31.92 -18.71
C ALA A 541 18.53 32.46 -18.69
N PHE A 542 19.32 32.12 -17.67
CA PHE A 542 20.76 32.50 -17.61
C PHE A 542 21.58 31.92 -18.78
N GLN A 543 21.20 30.74 -19.28
CA GLN A 543 21.81 30.14 -20.46
C GLN A 543 21.21 30.65 -21.79
N GLY A 544 20.26 31.57 -21.76
CA GLY A 544 19.56 32.03 -22.96
C GLY A 544 18.57 31.06 -23.60
N LYS A 545 18.26 29.92 -22.92
CA LYS A 545 17.33 28.89 -23.40
C LYS A 545 15.88 29.28 -23.10
N LYS A 546 15.40 30.37 -23.71
CA LYS A 546 14.12 31.03 -23.41
C LYS A 546 12.90 30.13 -23.61
N SER A 547 12.83 29.46 -24.76
CA SER A 547 11.69 28.58 -25.08
C SER A 547 11.58 27.40 -24.12
N GLU A 548 12.71 26.81 -23.72
CA GLU A 548 12.72 25.71 -22.76
C GLU A 548 12.28 26.19 -21.37
N ALA A 549 12.72 27.37 -20.93
CA ALA A 549 12.29 27.97 -19.67
C ALA A 549 10.75 28.15 -19.62
N GLN A 550 10.15 28.66 -20.73
CA GLN A 550 8.69 28.79 -20.85
C GLN A 550 7.97 27.43 -20.73
N VAL A 551 8.48 26.39 -21.39
CA VAL A 551 7.91 25.05 -21.32
C VAL A 551 7.89 24.53 -19.86
N TRP A 552 8.94 24.77 -19.09
CA TRP A 552 8.98 24.36 -17.67
C TRP A 552 8.02 25.15 -16.78
N LEU A 553 7.83 26.45 -17.03
CA LEU A 553 6.81 27.25 -16.35
C LEU A 553 5.39 26.76 -16.69
N LYS A 554 5.14 26.44 -17.97
CA LYS A 554 3.85 25.88 -18.41
C LYS A 554 3.56 24.50 -17.79
N ARG A 555 4.56 23.62 -17.76
CA ARG A 555 4.49 22.32 -17.06
C ARG A 555 4.19 22.49 -15.57
N ALA A 556 4.81 23.46 -14.91
CA ALA A 556 4.52 23.72 -13.51
C ALA A 556 3.04 24.09 -13.29
N CYS A 557 2.49 24.96 -14.12
CA CYS A 557 1.07 25.34 -14.02
C CYS A 557 0.11 24.17 -14.36
N ASN A 558 0.52 23.25 -15.21
CA ASN A 558 -0.31 22.11 -15.57
C ASN A 558 -0.53 21.12 -14.38
N VAL A 559 0.46 20.99 -13.49
CA VAL A 559 0.45 19.99 -12.40
C VAL A 559 0.31 20.60 -10.99
N ASN A 560 0.35 21.91 -10.85
CA ASN A 560 0.15 22.60 -9.57
C ASN A 560 -1.23 23.28 -9.55
N THR A 561 -1.76 23.56 -8.35
CA THR A 561 -3.07 24.22 -8.22
C THR A 561 -3.09 25.60 -8.87
N ALA A 562 -4.28 26.09 -9.24
CA ALA A 562 -4.42 27.41 -9.84
C ALA A 562 -3.79 28.52 -8.98
N SER A 563 -3.97 28.47 -7.65
CA SER A 563 -3.35 29.42 -6.71
C SER A 563 -1.82 29.31 -6.68
N GLN A 564 -1.26 28.11 -6.79
CA GLN A 564 0.20 27.90 -6.88
C GLN A 564 0.76 28.40 -8.22
N CYS A 565 0.02 28.22 -9.31
CA CYS A 565 0.39 28.77 -10.63
C CYS A 565 0.38 30.29 -10.60
N GLU A 566 -0.65 30.92 -10.04
CA GLU A 566 -0.73 32.37 -9.88
C GLU A 566 0.41 32.92 -9.01
N ALA A 567 0.71 32.24 -7.90
CA ALA A 567 1.84 32.59 -7.05
C ALA A 567 3.18 32.50 -7.80
N LEU A 568 3.36 31.48 -8.65
CA LEU A 568 4.52 31.31 -9.50
C LEU A 568 4.62 32.44 -10.53
N GLN A 569 3.53 32.81 -11.20
CA GLN A 569 3.47 33.91 -12.14
C GLN A 569 3.86 35.23 -11.49
N ASN A 570 3.33 35.52 -10.31
CA ASN A 570 3.66 36.71 -9.53
C ASN A 570 5.14 36.73 -9.10
N ALA A 571 5.68 35.56 -8.69
CA ALA A 571 7.10 35.44 -8.36
C ALA A 571 8.00 35.66 -9.59
N TRP A 572 7.64 35.06 -10.73
CA TRP A 572 8.35 35.25 -12.00
C TRP A 572 8.34 36.71 -12.46
N SER A 573 7.20 37.38 -12.38
CA SER A 573 7.03 38.79 -12.71
C SER A 573 7.87 39.72 -11.81
N ARG A 574 7.98 39.42 -10.51
CA ARG A 574 8.89 40.14 -9.61
C ARG A 574 10.34 39.92 -9.97
N GLN A 575 10.73 38.68 -10.24
CA GLN A 575 12.11 38.32 -10.60
C GLN A 575 12.53 38.93 -11.94
N SER A 576 11.63 39.01 -12.94
CA SER A 576 11.89 39.63 -14.23
C SER A 576 12.20 41.14 -14.14
N LYS A 577 11.61 41.83 -13.16
CA LYS A 577 11.94 43.27 -12.90
C LYS A 577 13.32 43.47 -12.31
N GLN A 578 13.88 42.48 -11.67
CA GLN A 578 15.16 42.53 -10.97
C GLN A 578 16.32 41.90 -11.74
N ASN A 579 16.01 41.08 -12.77
CA ASN A 579 17.00 40.27 -13.47
C ASN A 579 16.76 40.33 -14.99
N GLN A 580 17.72 40.94 -15.71
CA GLN A 580 17.63 41.13 -17.16
C GLN A 580 17.53 39.82 -17.97
N TRP A 581 18.08 38.72 -17.48
CA TRP A 581 18.02 37.44 -18.16
C TRP A 581 16.61 36.84 -18.05
N VAL A 582 16.00 36.92 -16.85
CA VAL A 582 14.64 36.48 -16.61
C VAL A 582 13.63 37.35 -17.34
N ALA A 583 13.88 38.66 -17.45
CA ALA A 583 13.05 39.61 -18.22
C ALA A 583 12.92 39.22 -19.70
N GLN A 584 13.89 38.50 -20.27
CA GLN A 584 13.87 38.06 -21.66
C GLN A 584 13.01 36.80 -21.88
N VAL A 585 12.47 36.20 -20.82
CA VAL A 585 11.59 35.03 -20.88
C VAL A 585 10.18 35.48 -20.47
N PRO A 586 9.31 35.84 -21.43
CA PRO A 586 7.93 36.20 -21.12
C PRO A 586 7.18 35.01 -20.50
N TRP A 587 6.17 35.34 -19.70
CA TRP A 587 5.32 34.31 -19.13
C TRP A 587 4.62 33.53 -20.26
N PRO A 588 4.56 32.19 -20.19
CA PRO A 588 3.86 31.41 -21.23
C PRO A 588 2.34 31.65 -21.16
N GLU A 589 1.71 31.73 -22.34
CA GLU A 589 0.27 31.82 -22.52
C GLU A 589 -0.42 30.48 -22.25
#